data_efe963478234cefd1ae3f4e610d3418f
#
_entry.id   efe963478234cefd1ae3f4e610d3418f
#
_cell.length_a   1.000
_cell.length_b   1.000
_cell.length_c   1.000
_cell.angle_alpha   90.00
_cell.angle_beta   90.00
_cell.angle_gamma   90.00
#
_symmetry.space_group_name_H-M   'P 1'
#
loop_
_entity.id
_entity.type
_entity.pdbx_description
1 polymer ?
#
loop_
_entity_poly.entity_id
_entity_poly.type
_entity_poly.pdbx_seq_one_letter_code
_entity_poly.pdbx_strand_id
1 'polypeptide(L)'
;VDAIRHNSATSDSLVLSNDGSVAIGTCTATTINTTNLVNATQLSHRNIVINGAMLVAQRGVTSTSNLYQTVDRMAIVIGGTDENPTQAQVDVASGTTPYSLGFRKAFKVTNGNQTGGLGATDIIEALRYRV
;
A
#
# COMPACT_ATOMS: atom_id res chain seq x y z
N VAL A 1 7.07 -35.72 -27.42
CA VAL A 1 7.97 -35.69 -26.24
C VAL A 1 7.12 -35.30 -25.05
N ASP A 2 6.97 -36.18 -24.07
CA ASP A 2 6.08 -35.98 -22.94
C ASP A 2 6.77 -35.23 -21.78
N ALA A 3 8.09 -35.10 -21.84
CA ALA A 3 8.87 -34.40 -20.81
C ALA A 3 10.19 -33.84 -21.36
N ILE A 4 10.68 -32.78 -20.72
CA ILE A 4 11.99 -32.22 -20.98
C ILE A 4 12.83 -32.32 -19.69
N ARG A 5 14.03 -32.90 -19.84
CA ARG A 5 14.94 -33.22 -18.76
C ARG A 5 16.39 -32.94 -19.17
N HIS A 6 17.18 -32.45 -18.23
CA HIS A 6 18.62 -32.42 -18.40
C HIS A 6 19.17 -33.87 -18.43
N ASN A 7 20.14 -34.19 -19.32
CA ASN A 7 20.61 -35.55 -19.54
C ASN A 7 21.17 -36.28 -18.30
N SER A 8 21.61 -35.54 -17.30
CA SER A 8 22.11 -36.08 -16.02
C SER A 8 21.10 -35.96 -14.87
N ALA A 9 19.87 -35.52 -15.13
CA ALA A 9 18.84 -35.48 -14.10
C ALA A 9 18.17 -36.84 -13.90
N THR A 10 17.83 -37.18 -12.67
CA THR A 10 17.13 -38.42 -12.31
C THR A 10 15.60 -38.32 -12.44
N SER A 11 15.08 -37.11 -12.58
CA SER A 11 13.67 -36.80 -12.73
C SER A 11 13.43 -35.75 -13.80
N ASP A 12 12.23 -35.72 -14.35
CA ASP A 12 11.84 -34.76 -15.37
C ASP A 12 11.74 -33.34 -14.80
N SER A 13 12.29 -32.37 -15.52
CA SER A 13 12.22 -30.97 -15.17
C SER A 13 10.90 -30.33 -15.58
N LEU A 14 10.29 -30.85 -16.64
CA LEU A 14 9.02 -30.39 -17.18
C LEU A 14 8.20 -31.61 -17.61
N VAL A 15 7.01 -31.74 -17.04
CA VAL A 15 6.05 -32.80 -17.42
C VAL A 15 4.86 -32.14 -18.10
N LEU A 16 4.55 -32.66 -19.29
CA LEU A 16 3.36 -32.25 -20.06
C LEU A 16 2.24 -33.25 -19.77
N SER A 17 1.14 -32.75 -19.21
CA SER A 17 -0.04 -33.55 -18.93
C SER A 17 -0.94 -33.66 -20.16
N ASN A 18 -1.75 -34.74 -20.23
CA ASN A 18 -2.66 -35.00 -21.35
C ASN A 18 -3.79 -33.96 -21.51
N ASP A 19 -4.04 -33.18 -20.47
CA ASP A 19 -4.99 -32.07 -20.45
C ASP A 19 -4.41 -30.72 -20.92
N GLY A 20 -3.16 -30.74 -21.41
CA GLY A 20 -2.43 -29.54 -21.83
C GLY A 20 -1.80 -28.73 -20.69
N SER A 21 -1.90 -29.22 -19.46
CA SER A 21 -1.22 -28.56 -18.32
C SER A 21 0.27 -28.94 -18.27
N VAL A 22 1.05 -28.09 -17.62
CA VAL A 22 2.48 -28.30 -17.39
C VAL A 22 2.76 -28.26 -15.90
N ALA A 23 3.25 -29.36 -15.34
CA ALA A 23 3.68 -29.41 -13.95
C ALA A 23 5.17 -29.10 -13.84
N ILE A 24 5.52 -28.06 -13.11
CA ILE A 24 6.90 -27.68 -12.79
C ILE A 24 7.07 -27.78 -11.28
N GLY A 25 7.92 -28.67 -10.80
CA GLY A 25 8.13 -28.87 -9.37
C GLY A 25 8.72 -27.64 -8.68
N THR A 26 9.76 -27.04 -9.27
CA THR A 26 10.35 -25.78 -8.80
C THR A 26 10.73 -24.92 -10.00
N CYS A 27 10.24 -23.70 -10.06
CA CYS A 27 10.62 -22.72 -11.06
C CYS A 27 11.42 -21.61 -10.40
N THR A 28 12.70 -21.46 -10.79
CA THR A 28 13.53 -20.32 -10.42
C THR A 28 13.66 -19.43 -11.67
N ALA A 29 13.01 -18.28 -11.64
CA ALA A 29 13.03 -17.34 -12.74
C ALA A 29 13.21 -15.92 -12.23
N THR A 30 13.99 -15.11 -12.95
CA THR A 30 14.14 -13.67 -12.66
C THR A 30 12.84 -12.91 -12.91
N THR A 31 12.05 -13.35 -13.88
CA THR A 31 10.75 -12.77 -14.23
C THR A 31 9.80 -13.86 -14.66
N ILE A 32 8.60 -13.89 -14.08
CA ILE A 32 7.48 -14.73 -14.53
C ILE A 32 6.39 -13.81 -15.05
N ASN A 33 6.15 -13.83 -16.36
CA ASN A 33 5.07 -13.07 -16.99
C ASN A 33 3.83 -13.97 -17.11
N THR A 34 2.81 -13.70 -16.32
CA THR A 34 1.57 -14.47 -16.31
C THR A 34 0.36 -13.54 -16.41
N THR A 35 -0.66 -13.96 -17.14
CA THR A 35 -1.95 -13.27 -17.21
C THR A 35 -2.75 -13.49 -15.91
N ASN A 36 -2.65 -14.68 -15.33
CA ASN A 36 -3.30 -15.03 -14.07
C ASN A 36 -2.38 -15.90 -13.22
N LEU A 37 -2.23 -15.57 -11.95
CA LEU A 37 -1.57 -16.39 -10.95
C LEU A 37 -2.65 -16.96 -10.02
N VAL A 38 -3.15 -18.15 -10.35
CA VAL A 38 -4.21 -18.83 -9.60
C VAL A 38 -3.58 -19.66 -8.49
N ASN A 39 -4.19 -19.68 -7.29
CA ASN A 39 -3.73 -20.42 -6.11
C ASN A 39 -2.34 -20.01 -5.57
N ALA A 40 -1.87 -18.82 -5.85
CA ALA A 40 -0.70 -18.30 -5.15
C ALA A 40 -1.04 -18.08 -3.66
N THR A 41 -0.63 -18.99 -2.82
CA THR A 41 -0.93 -18.97 -1.37
C THR A 41 -0.20 -17.86 -0.62
N GLN A 42 0.90 -17.36 -1.17
CA GLN A 42 1.62 -16.20 -0.62
C GLN A 42 2.29 -15.40 -1.74
N LEU A 43 1.63 -14.33 -2.16
CA LEU A 43 2.36 -13.20 -2.71
C LEU A 43 2.92 -12.43 -1.50
N SER A 44 4.24 -12.42 -1.35
CA SER A 44 4.93 -11.65 -0.30
C SER A 44 4.48 -10.19 -0.33
N HIS A 45 4.37 -9.56 0.82
CA HIS A 45 3.97 -8.17 1.03
C HIS A 45 2.46 -7.91 0.97
N ARG A 46 1.67 -8.73 1.68
CA ARG A 46 0.28 -8.34 1.97
C ARG A 46 0.31 -7.02 2.73
N ASN A 47 -0.36 -6.02 2.17
CA ASN A 47 -0.56 -4.76 2.86
C ASN A 47 -1.41 -4.99 4.13
N ILE A 48 -0.78 -4.91 5.29
CA ILE A 48 -1.43 -5.05 6.59
C ILE A 48 -2.26 -3.79 6.91
N VAL A 49 -1.91 -2.67 6.28
CA VAL A 49 -2.59 -1.39 6.48
C VAL A 49 -3.81 -1.31 5.56
N ILE A 50 -5.00 -1.44 6.14
CA ILE A 50 -6.26 -1.23 5.40
C ILE A 50 -6.28 0.22 4.88
N ASN A 51 -6.66 0.42 3.61
CA ASN A 51 -6.60 1.72 2.95
C ASN A 51 -5.18 2.35 2.92
N GLY A 52 -4.14 1.52 2.90
CA GLY A 52 -2.75 1.99 2.87
C GLY A 52 -2.39 2.82 1.63
N ALA A 53 -3.12 2.65 0.52
CA ALA A 53 -3.02 3.50 -0.66
C ALA A 53 -3.82 4.81 -0.54
N MET A 54 -4.50 5.04 0.60
CA MET A 54 -5.24 6.27 0.94
C MET A 54 -6.33 6.66 -0.07
N LEU A 55 -6.91 5.66 -0.76
CA LEU A 55 -7.89 5.87 -1.84
C LEU A 55 -9.29 6.19 -1.30
N VAL A 56 -9.63 5.69 -0.12
CA VAL A 56 -10.96 5.84 0.47
C VAL A 56 -10.98 7.01 1.46
N ALA A 57 -11.88 7.96 1.25
CA ALA A 57 -12.11 9.14 2.09
C ALA A 57 -13.61 9.43 2.17
N GLN A 58 -14.35 8.62 2.94
CA GLN A 58 -15.81 8.65 2.98
C GLN A 58 -16.39 9.90 3.68
N ARG A 59 -15.65 10.48 4.64
CA ARG A 59 -16.12 11.63 5.41
C ARG A 59 -15.86 12.98 4.74
N GLY A 60 -14.84 13.03 3.88
CA GLY A 60 -14.45 14.24 3.17
C GLY A 60 -12.99 14.19 2.73
N VAL A 61 -12.61 15.13 1.87
CA VAL A 61 -11.23 15.19 1.33
C VAL A 61 -10.34 16.17 2.10
N THR A 62 -10.91 17.04 2.92
CA THR A 62 -10.17 18.01 3.74
C THR A 62 -10.94 18.34 5.02
N SER A 63 -10.23 18.60 6.12
CA SER A 63 -10.81 19.00 7.40
C SER A 63 -9.75 19.61 8.33
N THR A 64 -10.15 20.55 9.17
CA THR A 64 -9.38 21.09 10.30
C THR A 64 -9.82 20.49 11.64
N SER A 65 -10.80 19.57 11.61
CA SER A 65 -11.30 18.93 12.82
C SER A 65 -10.41 17.78 13.24
N ASN A 66 -10.42 17.51 14.53
CA ASN A 66 -9.67 16.44 15.18
C ASN A 66 -10.14 15.04 14.75
N LEU A 67 -9.30 14.03 14.88
CA LEU A 67 -9.55 12.63 14.63
C LEU A 67 -9.80 12.25 13.14
N TYR A 68 -10.66 11.26 12.89
CA TYR A 68 -10.88 10.59 11.59
C TYR A 68 -11.84 11.39 10.71
N GLN A 69 -11.35 12.34 9.95
CA GLN A 69 -12.21 13.26 9.18
C GLN A 69 -12.04 13.15 7.66
N THR A 70 -10.96 12.55 7.19
CA THR A 70 -10.66 12.49 5.76
C THR A 70 -10.38 11.06 5.30
N VAL A 71 -9.11 10.70 5.10
CA VAL A 71 -8.73 9.34 4.68
C VAL A 71 -9.16 8.32 5.73
N ASP A 72 -9.93 7.33 5.31
CA ASP A 72 -10.44 6.30 6.22
C ASP A 72 -9.31 5.56 6.93
N ARG A 73 -9.49 5.33 8.23
CA ARG A 73 -8.52 4.74 9.15
C ARG A 73 -7.32 5.61 9.53
N MET A 74 -7.18 6.78 8.93
CA MET A 74 -6.14 7.76 9.26
C MET A 74 -6.73 8.91 10.05
N ALA A 75 -6.03 9.37 11.05
CA ALA A 75 -6.45 10.50 11.89
C ALA A 75 -5.27 11.37 12.27
N ILE A 76 -5.54 12.63 12.58
CA ILE A 76 -4.66 13.47 13.38
C ILE A 76 -5.25 13.65 14.78
N VAL A 77 -4.41 13.82 15.77
CA VAL A 77 -4.82 14.17 17.13
C VAL A 77 -4.23 15.52 17.48
N ILE A 78 -5.10 16.43 17.84
CA ILE A 78 -4.76 17.84 18.09
C ILE A 78 -5.31 18.21 19.47
N GLY A 79 -4.52 18.94 20.24
CA GLY A 79 -4.95 19.52 21.51
C GLY A 79 -4.09 20.71 21.88
N GLY A 80 -4.71 21.79 22.35
CA GLY A 80 -4.01 22.97 22.88
C GLY A 80 -3.46 23.95 21.84
N THR A 81 -3.52 23.63 20.54
CA THR A 81 -2.97 24.48 19.48
C THR A 81 -3.84 25.71 19.22
N ASP A 82 -3.23 26.85 18.92
CA ASP A 82 -3.94 28.10 18.57
C ASP A 82 -4.60 28.01 17.18
N GLU A 83 -4.00 27.29 16.24
CA GLU A 83 -4.62 26.92 14.98
C GLU A 83 -4.50 25.42 14.69
N ASN A 84 -5.61 24.81 14.34
CA ASN A 84 -5.63 23.41 14.02
C ASN A 84 -4.95 23.13 12.68
N PRO A 85 -4.07 22.11 12.59
CA PRO A 85 -3.60 21.59 11.32
C PRO A 85 -4.74 21.12 10.41
N THR A 86 -4.53 21.25 9.12
CA THR A 86 -5.45 20.71 8.10
C THR A 86 -5.03 19.32 7.71
N GLN A 87 -5.93 18.36 7.81
CA GLN A 87 -5.77 17.02 7.24
C GLN A 87 -6.47 16.94 5.87
N ALA A 88 -5.84 16.32 4.90
CA ALA A 88 -6.41 16.21 3.56
C ALA A 88 -6.00 14.92 2.84
N GLN A 89 -6.90 14.40 1.99
CA GLN A 89 -6.53 13.50 0.92
C GLN A 89 -6.12 14.33 -0.28
N VAL A 90 -4.91 14.10 -0.79
CA VAL A 90 -4.38 14.82 -1.95
C VAL A 90 -3.93 13.87 -3.04
N ASP A 91 -3.87 14.37 -4.27
CA ASP A 91 -3.33 13.61 -5.40
C ASP A 91 -1.80 13.50 -5.31
N VAL A 92 -1.29 12.33 -5.66
CA VAL A 92 0.14 12.12 -5.89
C VAL A 92 0.47 12.63 -7.28
N ALA A 93 1.41 13.56 -7.38
CA ALA A 93 1.79 14.17 -8.65
C ALA A 93 2.38 13.15 -9.62
N SER A 94 1.97 13.23 -10.89
CA SER A 94 2.56 12.44 -11.97
C SER A 94 4.06 12.74 -12.11
N GLY A 95 4.85 11.73 -12.49
CA GLY A 95 6.30 11.86 -12.60
C GLY A 95 7.07 11.72 -11.29
N THR A 96 6.40 11.56 -10.15
CA THR A 96 7.06 11.26 -8.87
C THR A 96 7.25 9.75 -8.67
N THR A 97 8.24 9.37 -7.85
CA THR A 97 8.49 7.96 -7.52
C THR A 97 7.26 7.26 -6.93
N PRO A 98 6.50 7.83 -5.96
CA PRO A 98 5.27 7.20 -5.48
C PRO A 98 4.24 6.98 -6.59
N TYR A 99 4.10 7.91 -7.54
CA TYR A 99 3.20 7.74 -8.67
C TYR A 99 3.61 6.57 -9.57
N SER A 100 4.91 6.42 -9.86
CA SER A 100 5.42 5.30 -10.67
C SER A 100 5.24 3.93 -9.97
N LEU A 101 5.23 3.91 -8.64
CA LEU A 101 4.94 2.74 -7.81
C LEU A 101 3.44 2.42 -7.70
N GLY A 102 2.57 3.21 -8.33
CA GLY A 102 1.12 2.96 -8.37
C GLY A 102 0.28 3.74 -7.36
N PHE A 103 0.88 4.54 -6.48
CA PHE A 103 0.12 5.39 -5.57
C PHE A 103 -0.52 6.56 -6.31
N ARG A 104 -1.78 6.86 -6.00
CA ARG A 104 -2.55 7.94 -6.63
C ARG A 104 -3.02 8.99 -5.62
N LYS A 105 -3.14 8.61 -4.35
CA LYS A 105 -3.58 9.46 -3.25
C LYS A 105 -2.57 9.41 -2.10
N ALA A 106 -2.55 10.49 -1.31
CA ALA A 106 -1.75 10.60 -0.10
C ALA A 106 -2.54 11.30 1.01
N PHE A 107 -2.22 10.98 2.24
CA PHE A 107 -2.68 11.72 3.41
C PHE A 107 -1.70 12.86 3.68
N LYS A 108 -2.18 14.10 3.64
CA LYS A 108 -1.40 15.31 3.87
C LYS A 108 -1.85 15.97 5.16
N VAL A 109 -0.90 16.35 6.00
CA VAL A 109 -1.11 17.25 7.13
C VAL A 109 -0.38 18.55 6.85
N THR A 110 -1.10 19.67 6.95
CA THR A 110 -0.54 21.00 6.80
C THR A 110 -0.72 21.74 8.13
N ASN A 111 0.37 22.20 8.71
CA ASN A 111 0.31 22.98 9.96
C ASN A 111 -0.46 24.27 9.75
N GLY A 112 -1.19 24.68 10.78
CA GLY A 112 -1.73 26.02 10.89
C GLY A 112 -0.62 27.07 11.15
N ASN A 113 -1.02 28.32 11.20
CA ASN A 113 -0.12 29.42 11.55
C ASN A 113 0.01 29.55 13.07
N GLN A 114 0.87 28.75 13.69
CA GLN A 114 1.09 28.75 15.13
C GLN A 114 1.87 30.00 15.52
N THR A 115 1.20 31.01 16.07
CA THR A 115 1.82 32.30 16.44
C THR A 115 2.37 32.30 17.86
N GLY A 116 1.82 31.50 18.74
CA GLY A 116 2.22 31.40 20.15
C GLY A 116 3.28 30.35 20.46
N GLY A 117 3.71 29.58 19.50
CA GLY A 117 4.50 28.37 19.71
C GLY A 117 3.68 27.26 20.39
N LEU A 118 4.23 26.04 20.42
CA LEU A 118 3.59 24.91 21.10
C LEU A 118 3.88 25.01 22.62
N GLY A 119 2.83 25.01 23.44
CA GLY A 119 2.93 24.85 24.89
C GLY A 119 3.34 23.41 25.27
N ALA A 120 3.81 23.21 26.48
CA ALA A 120 4.24 21.91 26.98
C ALA A 120 3.11 20.86 27.02
N THR A 121 1.86 21.28 26.94
CA THR A 121 0.66 20.43 26.94
C THR A 121 0.01 20.28 25.58
N ASP A 122 0.55 20.95 24.57
CA ASP A 122 -0.02 20.91 23.22
C ASP A 122 0.34 19.59 22.53
N ILE A 123 -0.63 19.04 21.81
CA ILE A 123 -0.50 17.76 21.14
C ILE A 123 -0.76 17.95 19.66
N ILE A 124 0.22 17.57 18.84
CA ILE A 124 0.03 17.33 17.40
C ILE A 124 0.57 15.95 17.10
N GLU A 125 -0.33 14.99 16.97
CA GLU A 125 0.00 13.67 16.46
C GLU A 125 -0.36 13.63 14.97
N ALA A 126 0.65 13.67 14.11
CA ALA A 126 0.48 13.85 12.68
C ALA A 126 -0.20 12.66 11.98
N LEU A 127 -0.12 11.46 12.57
CA LEU A 127 -0.77 10.29 12.01
C LEU A 127 -1.12 9.28 13.11
N ARG A 128 -2.39 8.96 13.22
CA ARG A 128 -2.88 7.82 13.97
C ARG A 128 -3.62 6.88 13.04
N TYR A 129 -3.23 5.61 13.05
CA TYR A 129 -3.88 4.56 12.29
C TYR A 129 -4.73 3.69 13.20
N ARG A 130 -5.95 3.33 12.73
CA ARG A 130 -6.84 2.41 13.45
C ARG A 130 -6.93 1.08 12.72
N VAL A 131 -6.54 0.03 13.41
CA VAL A 131 -6.70 -1.37 12.98
C VAL A 131 -8.16 -1.81 13.05
#